data_659b08f1e8a8b82dc662af2a8ac19ef7
#
_entry.id   659b08f1e8a8b82dc662af2a8ac19ef7
#
_cell.length_a   1.000
_cell.length_b   1.000
_cell.length_c   1.000
_cell.angle_alpha   90.00
_cell.angle_beta   90.00
_cell.angle_gamma   90.00
#
_symmetry.space_group_name_H-M   'P 1'
#
loop_
_entity.id
_entity.type
_entity.pdbx_description
1 polymer ?
#
loop_
_entity_poly.entity_id
_entity_poly.type
_entity_poly.pdbx_seq_one_letter_code
_entity_poly.pdbx_strand_id
1 'polypeptide(L)'
;MFKSNLILILFLLSMIAYPACNTSNQTKGAVIGATAGAAAGAVLAKDNKAVAIILGAAIGGVAGGVIGHYMDEQAEKIREDLSGAKVERVGEGILITFDSGILFDIDSYELKEETRKNLDKLSVTMNKYDETEIKVLGHTDNTGTAEYNEKLSDKRADAVRTYLVTNNIKSARLSDIGYGETDPIATNETADGRSLNRRVEIVIIADKKLQRAAEKGDVEIDGE
;
A
#
# COMPACT_ATOMS: atom_id res chain seq x y z
N MET A 1 -10.81 -23.22 -47.86
CA MET A 1 -10.15 -22.25 -46.99
C MET A 1 -10.41 -22.45 -45.48
N PHE A 2 -11.31 -23.33 -45.05
CA PHE A 2 -11.64 -23.57 -43.64
C PHE A 2 -10.74 -24.59 -42.89
N LYS A 3 -9.99 -25.42 -43.59
CA LYS A 3 -9.14 -26.46 -42.96
C LYS A 3 -7.78 -25.96 -42.47
N SER A 4 -7.26 -24.86 -43.04
CA SER A 4 -5.95 -24.30 -42.66
C SER A 4 -5.98 -23.56 -41.32
N ASN A 5 -7.10 -22.89 -41.00
CA ASN A 5 -7.22 -22.11 -39.74
C ASN A 5 -7.44 -23.00 -38.51
N LEU A 6 -8.03 -24.19 -38.66
CA LEU A 6 -8.25 -25.14 -37.58
C LEU A 6 -6.93 -25.77 -37.09
N ILE A 7 -5.97 -26.01 -38.00
CA ILE A 7 -4.65 -26.56 -37.67
C ILE A 7 -3.80 -25.51 -36.95
N LEU A 8 -3.93 -24.22 -37.29
CA LEU A 8 -3.22 -23.12 -36.61
C LEU A 8 -3.73 -22.89 -35.18
N ILE A 9 -5.03 -23.02 -34.95
CA ILE A 9 -5.66 -22.91 -33.64
C ILE A 9 -5.27 -24.11 -32.74
N LEU A 10 -5.17 -25.31 -33.28
CA LEU A 10 -4.71 -26.49 -32.56
C LEU A 10 -3.22 -26.42 -32.18
N PHE A 11 -2.38 -25.75 -32.99
CA PHE A 11 -0.96 -25.55 -32.69
C PHE A 11 -0.73 -24.50 -31.61
N LEU A 12 -1.58 -23.47 -31.50
CA LEU A 12 -1.54 -22.48 -30.41
C LEU A 12 -2.01 -23.05 -29.05
N LEU A 13 -2.90 -24.05 -29.06
CA LEU A 13 -3.40 -24.68 -27.86
C LEU A 13 -2.44 -25.77 -27.29
N SER A 14 -1.51 -26.29 -28.11
CA SER A 14 -0.56 -27.33 -27.69
C SER A 14 0.67 -26.81 -26.94
N MET A 15 0.89 -25.49 -26.86
CA MET A 15 2.03 -24.89 -26.11
C MET A 15 1.78 -24.67 -24.61
N ILE A 16 0.61 -25.02 -24.09
CA ILE A 16 0.24 -24.75 -22.68
C ILE A 16 0.49 -25.96 -21.75
N ALA A 17 0.98 -27.09 -22.26
CA ALA A 17 1.16 -28.30 -21.45
C ALA A 17 2.60 -28.83 -21.41
N TYR A 18 3.56 -27.99 -20.97
CA TYR A 18 4.80 -28.55 -20.45
C TYR A 18 4.74 -28.54 -18.93
N PRO A 19 4.81 -29.69 -18.26
CA PRO A 19 4.96 -29.72 -16.80
C PRO A 19 6.34 -29.15 -16.48
N ALA A 20 6.37 -27.96 -15.89
CA ALA A 20 7.57 -27.40 -15.32
C ALA A 20 8.04 -28.31 -14.18
N CYS A 21 9.09 -29.05 -14.43
CA CYS A 21 9.74 -29.88 -13.44
C CYS A 21 10.29 -29.04 -12.30
N ASN A 22 9.90 -29.40 -11.09
CA ASN A 22 10.63 -29.21 -9.84
C ASN A 22 11.02 -27.78 -9.46
N THR A 23 10.05 -26.88 -9.39
CA THR A 23 10.20 -25.59 -8.72
C THR A 23 9.95 -25.75 -7.22
N SER A 24 10.86 -25.22 -6.39
CA SER A 24 10.72 -25.22 -4.93
C SER A 24 9.38 -24.63 -4.48
N ASN A 25 8.90 -25.00 -3.30
CA ASN A 25 7.63 -24.49 -2.77
C ASN A 25 7.60 -22.97 -2.63
N GLN A 26 8.74 -22.33 -2.45
CA GLN A 26 8.90 -20.86 -2.43
C GLN A 26 8.55 -20.22 -3.79
N THR A 27 9.02 -20.80 -4.90
CA THR A 27 8.73 -20.26 -6.24
C THR A 27 7.25 -20.42 -6.62
N LYS A 28 6.60 -21.49 -6.16
CA LYS A 28 5.14 -21.70 -6.37
C LYS A 28 4.30 -20.69 -5.59
N GLY A 29 4.70 -20.37 -4.34
CA GLY A 29 4.06 -19.35 -3.52
C GLY A 29 4.17 -17.94 -4.12
N ALA A 30 5.36 -17.57 -4.61
CA ALA A 30 5.62 -16.28 -5.22
C ALA A 30 4.82 -16.05 -6.51
N VAL A 31 4.71 -17.07 -7.38
CA VAL A 31 3.93 -16.96 -8.63
C VAL A 31 2.43 -16.89 -8.36
N ILE A 32 1.91 -17.67 -7.41
CA ILE A 32 0.48 -17.66 -7.05
C ILE A 32 0.14 -16.35 -6.30
N GLY A 33 1.00 -15.89 -5.40
CA GLY A 33 0.82 -14.63 -4.67
C GLY A 33 0.82 -13.42 -5.59
N ALA A 34 1.78 -13.32 -6.52
CA ALA A 34 1.87 -12.20 -7.46
C ALA A 34 0.68 -12.14 -8.43
N THR A 35 0.22 -13.28 -8.94
CA THR A 35 -0.92 -13.31 -9.89
C THR A 35 -2.27 -13.07 -9.20
N ALA A 36 -2.48 -13.61 -8.01
CA ALA A 36 -3.72 -13.39 -7.26
C ALA A 36 -3.79 -11.97 -6.68
N GLY A 37 -2.69 -11.43 -6.17
CA GLY A 37 -2.58 -10.06 -5.68
C GLY A 37 -2.77 -9.03 -6.78
N ALA A 38 -2.14 -9.21 -7.95
CA ALA A 38 -2.28 -8.32 -9.09
C ALA A 38 -3.71 -8.30 -9.67
N ALA A 39 -4.38 -9.44 -9.72
CA ALA A 39 -5.76 -9.51 -10.23
C ALA A 39 -6.77 -8.86 -9.27
N ALA A 40 -6.66 -9.12 -7.96
CA ALA A 40 -7.49 -8.47 -6.95
C ALA A 40 -7.19 -6.97 -6.85
N GLY A 41 -5.90 -6.60 -6.91
CA GLY A 41 -5.46 -5.22 -6.86
C GLY A 41 -5.91 -4.39 -8.07
N ALA A 42 -5.91 -4.95 -9.29
CA ALA A 42 -6.36 -4.24 -10.50
C ALA A 42 -7.84 -3.82 -10.46
N VAL A 43 -8.69 -4.60 -9.78
CA VAL A 43 -10.11 -4.24 -9.57
C VAL A 43 -10.23 -3.12 -8.54
N LEU A 44 -9.44 -3.16 -7.46
CA LEU A 44 -9.46 -2.16 -6.38
C LEU A 44 -8.75 -0.85 -6.79
N ALA A 45 -7.73 -0.91 -7.66
CA ALA A 45 -6.97 0.26 -8.11
C ALA A 45 -7.80 1.26 -8.92
N LYS A 46 -8.95 0.84 -9.46
CA LYS A 46 -9.81 1.72 -10.26
C LYS A 46 -10.47 2.80 -9.40
N ASP A 47 -10.72 2.50 -8.14
CA ASP A 47 -11.49 3.35 -7.23
C ASP A 47 -10.72 3.71 -5.92
N ASN A 48 -9.39 3.48 -5.87
CA ASN A 48 -8.55 3.82 -4.71
C ASN A 48 -7.13 4.17 -5.14
N LYS A 49 -6.73 5.43 -4.94
CA LYS A 49 -5.42 5.94 -5.35
C LYS A 49 -4.25 5.32 -4.58
N ALA A 50 -4.44 4.99 -3.31
CA ALA A 50 -3.40 4.31 -2.51
C ALA A 50 -3.06 2.94 -3.10
N VAL A 51 -4.08 2.15 -3.44
CA VAL A 51 -3.90 0.86 -4.12
C VAL A 51 -3.23 1.03 -5.48
N ALA A 52 -3.62 2.05 -6.26
CA ALA A 52 -2.99 2.35 -7.55
C ALA A 52 -1.50 2.70 -7.41
N ILE A 53 -1.12 3.46 -6.37
CA ILE A 53 0.28 3.80 -6.06
C ILE A 53 1.09 2.53 -5.76
N ILE A 54 0.56 1.64 -4.91
CA ILE A 54 1.25 0.39 -4.54
C ILE A 54 1.45 -0.50 -5.77
N LEU A 55 0.41 -0.72 -6.56
CA LEU A 55 0.49 -1.57 -7.74
C LEU A 55 1.38 -0.98 -8.84
N GLY A 56 1.43 0.35 -8.95
CA GLY A 56 2.32 1.05 -9.87
C GLY A 56 3.81 0.97 -9.46
N ALA A 57 4.09 0.69 -8.20
CA ALA A 57 5.46 0.54 -7.68
C ALA A 57 5.96 -0.92 -7.72
N ALA A 58 5.07 -1.90 -7.94
CA ALA A 58 5.41 -3.31 -7.93
C ALA A 58 6.31 -3.69 -9.12
N ILE A 59 7.34 -4.50 -8.87
CA ILE A 59 8.28 -4.98 -9.90
C ILE A 59 7.99 -6.40 -10.37
N GLY A 60 7.28 -7.20 -9.58
CA GLY A 60 6.86 -8.56 -9.92
C GLY A 60 7.99 -9.59 -9.98
N GLY A 61 7.67 -10.79 -10.43
CA GLY A 61 8.65 -11.87 -10.60
C GLY A 61 9.25 -12.38 -9.29
N VAL A 62 10.48 -12.90 -9.36
CA VAL A 62 11.20 -13.43 -8.19
C VAL A 62 11.55 -12.32 -7.20
N ALA A 63 12.00 -11.16 -7.70
CA ALA A 63 12.33 -10.00 -6.90
C ALA A 63 11.10 -9.46 -6.15
N GLY A 64 9.93 -9.41 -6.81
CA GLY A 64 8.67 -9.07 -6.15
C GLY A 64 8.25 -10.06 -5.06
N GLY A 65 8.60 -11.34 -5.20
CA GLY A 65 8.40 -12.34 -4.14
C GLY A 65 9.25 -12.06 -2.91
N VAL A 66 10.51 -11.65 -3.09
CA VAL A 66 11.43 -11.26 -2.00
C VAL A 66 10.92 -10.00 -1.29
N ILE A 67 10.55 -8.96 -2.06
CA ILE A 67 9.96 -7.73 -1.52
C ILE A 67 8.66 -8.06 -0.78
N GLY A 68 7.82 -8.92 -1.35
CA GLY A 68 6.58 -9.36 -0.71
C GLY A 68 6.82 -9.92 0.68
N HIS A 69 7.81 -10.80 0.84
CA HIS A 69 8.15 -11.39 2.14
C HIS A 69 8.65 -10.33 3.14
N TYR A 70 9.55 -9.44 2.72
CA TYR A 70 10.00 -8.31 3.54
C TYR A 70 8.83 -7.43 4.01
N MET A 71 7.87 -7.16 3.12
CA MET A 71 6.66 -6.40 3.45
C MET A 71 5.68 -7.19 4.33
N ASP A 72 5.65 -8.53 4.25
CA ASP A 72 4.83 -9.36 5.12
C ASP A 72 5.28 -9.26 6.58
N GLU A 73 6.59 -9.37 6.84
CA GLU A 73 7.16 -9.21 8.17
C GLU A 73 6.91 -7.80 8.73
N GLN A 74 7.13 -6.77 7.92
CA GLN A 74 6.86 -5.39 8.31
C GLN A 74 5.37 -5.19 8.63
N ALA A 75 4.46 -5.70 7.79
CA ALA A 75 3.02 -5.55 8.00
C ALA A 75 2.54 -6.25 9.28
N GLU A 76 3.09 -7.44 9.58
CA GLU A 76 2.75 -8.16 10.81
C GLU A 76 3.19 -7.36 12.04
N LYS A 77 4.41 -6.84 12.02
CA LYS A 77 4.92 -6.01 13.12
C LYS A 77 4.09 -4.74 13.31
N ILE A 78 3.69 -4.09 12.22
CA ILE A 78 2.80 -2.93 12.28
C ILE A 78 1.43 -3.29 12.87
N ARG A 79 0.85 -4.46 12.52
CA ARG A 79 -0.43 -4.91 13.10
C ARG A 79 -0.36 -5.16 14.60
N GLU A 80 0.76 -5.71 15.08
CA GLU A 80 0.99 -5.91 16.53
C GLU A 80 1.08 -4.58 17.29
N ASP A 81 1.72 -3.59 16.68
CA ASP A 81 2.04 -2.32 17.36
C ASP A 81 0.89 -1.31 17.30
N LEU A 82 0.05 -1.33 16.24
CA LEU A 82 -0.98 -0.32 16.03
C LEU A 82 -2.36 -0.74 16.54
N SER A 83 -3.02 0.17 17.23
CA SER A 83 -4.43 0.07 17.60
C SER A 83 -5.26 1.12 16.86
N GLY A 84 -6.46 0.75 16.39
CA GLY A 84 -7.37 1.67 15.72
C GLY A 84 -6.99 2.01 14.26
N ALA A 85 -6.08 1.24 13.65
CA ALA A 85 -5.75 1.32 12.25
C ALA A 85 -6.04 0.00 11.55
N LYS A 86 -6.45 0.06 10.28
CA LYS A 86 -6.56 -1.11 9.40
C LYS A 86 -5.25 -1.26 8.63
N VAL A 87 -4.58 -2.40 8.74
CA VAL A 87 -3.32 -2.69 8.06
C VAL A 87 -3.51 -3.80 7.04
N GLU A 88 -3.34 -3.50 5.77
CA GLU A 88 -3.58 -4.41 4.65
C GLU A 88 -2.31 -4.58 3.80
N ARG A 89 -2.06 -5.82 3.39
CA ARG A 89 -1.08 -6.11 2.35
C ARG A 89 -1.75 -5.99 0.98
N VAL A 90 -1.15 -5.19 0.10
CA VAL A 90 -1.63 -4.95 -1.26
C VAL A 90 -0.46 -5.15 -2.22
N GLY A 91 -0.48 -6.21 -3.04
CA GLY A 91 0.63 -6.50 -3.93
C GLY A 91 1.98 -6.59 -3.18
N GLU A 92 2.93 -5.75 -3.54
CA GLU A 92 4.26 -5.63 -2.92
C GLU A 92 4.36 -4.47 -1.91
N GLY A 93 3.23 -3.91 -1.44
CA GLY A 93 3.23 -2.80 -0.50
C GLY A 93 2.29 -3.02 0.69
N ILE A 94 2.25 -2.04 1.58
CA ILE A 94 1.39 -2.03 2.77
C ILE A 94 0.52 -0.77 2.72
N LEU A 95 -0.76 -0.93 3.00
CA LEU A 95 -1.72 0.15 3.18
C LEU A 95 -2.18 0.16 4.63
N ILE A 96 -1.98 1.29 5.31
CA ILE A 96 -2.48 1.55 6.66
C ILE A 96 -3.55 2.63 6.55
N THR A 97 -4.76 2.34 7.00
CA THR A 97 -5.87 3.29 6.99
C THR A 97 -6.26 3.67 8.42
N PHE A 98 -6.27 4.96 8.71
CA PHE A 98 -6.76 5.54 9.94
C PHE A 98 -8.03 6.35 9.67
N ASP A 99 -9.06 6.18 10.49
CA ASP A 99 -10.18 7.11 10.55
C ASP A 99 -9.68 8.48 11.04
N SER A 100 -10.05 9.57 10.35
CA SER A 100 -9.65 10.92 10.76
C SER A 100 -10.14 11.30 12.13
N GLY A 101 -11.27 10.76 12.60
CA GLY A 101 -11.80 11.01 13.95
C GLY A 101 -10.91 10.44 15.05
N ILE A 102 -10.11 9.40 14.74
CA ILE A 102 -9.07 8.88 15.65
C ILE A 102 -7.89 9.83 15.70
N LEU A 103 -7.50 10.39 14.54
CA LEU A 103 -6.29 11.18 14.40
C LEU A 103 -6.45 12.63 14.85
N PHE A 104 -7.61 13.25 14.55
CA PHE A 104 -7.85 14.69 14.70
C PHE A 104 -9.22 14.97 15.33
N ASP A 105 -9.36 16.15 15.92
CA ASP A 105 -10.68 16.67 16.25
C ASP A 105 -11.40 17.23 14.99
N ILE A 106 -12.71 17.57 15.15
CA ILE A 106 -13.51 18.15 14.05
C ILE A 106 -12.81 19.42 13.57
N ASP A 107 -12.74 19.61 12.26
CA ASP A 107 -12.11 20.76 11.59
C ASP A 107 -10.65 21.04 12.01
N SER A 108 -9.98 20.05 12.63
CA SER A 108 -8.60 20.15 13.08
C SER A 108 -7.66 19.29 12.22
N TYR A 109 -6.40 19.68 12.22
CA TYR A 109 -5.25 18.92 11.74
C TYR A 109 -4.19 18.73 12.84
N GLU A 110 -4.52 19.09 14.09
CA GLU A 110 -3.67 18.81 15.25
C GLU A 110 -3.83 17.35 15.68
N LEU A 111 -2.70 16.63 15.75
CA LEU A 111 -2.69 15.23 16.16
C LEU A 111 -3.07 15.06 17.62
N LYS A 112 -4.03 14.18 17.89
CA LYS A 112 -4.41 13.78 19.24
C LYS A 112 -3.26 13.05 19.95
N GLU A 113 -3.24 13.10 21.27
CA GLU A 113 -2.21 12.44 22.09
C GLU A 113 -2.14 10.93 21.86
N GLU A 114 -3.28 10.26 21.71
CA GLU A 114 -3.35 8.83 21.44
C GLU A 114 -2.80 8.49 20.03
N THR A 115 -3.07 9.35 19.07
CA THR A 115 -2.49 9.24 17.73
C THR A 115 -0.97 9.34 17.76
N ARG A 116 -0.43 10.29 18.51
CA ARG A 116 1.03 10.44 18.64
C ARG A 116 1.67 9.17 19.17
N LYS A 117 1.08 8.52 20.19
CA LYS A 117 1.55 7.22 20.70
C LYS A 117 1.53 6.10 19.66
N ASN A 118 0.52 6.07 18.80
CA ASN A 118 0.46 5.10 17.70
C ASN A 118 1.54 5.40 16.65
N LEU A 119 1.72 6.67 16.28
CA LEU A 119 2.75 7.08 15.33
C LEU A 119 4.17 6.88 15.87
N ASP A 120 4.39 7.00 17.20
CA ASP A 120 5.66 6.66 17.85
C ASP A 120 6.00 5.19 17.63
N LYS A 121 5.07 4.28 17.92
CA LYS A 121 5.25 2.84 17.67
C LYS A 121 5.49 2.52 16.20
N LEU A 122 4.67 3.10 15.32
CA LEU A 122 4.84 2.95 13.88
C LEU A 122 6.23 3.40 13.42
N SER A 123 6.73 4.52 13.98
CA SER A 123 8.05 5.05 13.65
C SER A 123 9.18 4.10 14.04
N VAL A 124 9.06 3.36 15.15
CA VAL A 124 10.05 2.33 15.53
C VAL A 124 10.13 1.26 14.45
N THR A 125 9.00 0.72 14.02
CA THR A 125 8.95 -0.30 12.96
C THR A 125 9.44 0.27 11.63
N MET A 126 9.04 1.48 11.23
CA MET A 126 9.50 2.13 9.98
C MET A 126 11.00 2.45 9.98
N ASN A 127 11.62 2.69 11.14
CA ASN A 127 13.06 2.89 11.25
C ASN A 127 13.83 1.56 11.17
N LYS A 128 13.25 0.45 11.64
CA LYS A 128 13.83 -0.90 11.44
C LYS A 128 13.80 -1.30 9.96
N TYR A 129 12.71 -1.04 9.28
CA TYR A 129 12.50 -1.33 7.85
C TYR A 129 12.75 -0.07 7.01
N ASP A 130 14.02 0.41 6.97
CA ASP A 130 14.34 1.74 6.44
C ASP A 130 14.49 1.80 4.90
N GLU A 131 14.44 0.68 4.20
CA GLU A 131 14.53 0.57 2.73
C GLU A 131 13.15 0.69 2.05
N THR A 132 12.26 1.52 2.60
CA THR A 132 10.93 1.77 2.08
C THR A 132 10.64 3.25 1.89
N GLU A 133 9.82 3.58 0.89
CA GLU A 133 9.18 4.89 0.72
C GLU A 133 7.82 4.90 1.39
N ILE A 134 7.45 6.03 1.98
CA ILE A 134 6.23 6.23 2.75
C ILE A 134 5.47 7.41 2.17
N LYS A 135 4.20 7.20 1.81
CA LYS A 135 3.33 8.27 1.32
C LYS A 135 2.14 8.40 2.25
N VAL A 136 1.90 9.62 2.72
CA VAL A 136 0.77 9.96 3.58
C VAL A 136 -0.30 10.63 2.74
N LEU A 137 -1.49 10.05 2.67
CA LEU A 137 -2.58 10.51 1.82
C LEU A 137 -3.75 10.97 2.72
N GLY A 138 -4.15 12.23 2.59
CA GLY A 138 -5.26 12.81 3.33
C GLY A 138 -6.55 12.82 2.50
N HIS A 139 -7.68 12.51 3.15
CA HIS A 139 -8.99 12.49 2.50
C HIS A 139 -10.04 13.14 3.40
N THR A 140 -11.09 13.68 2.78
CA THR A 140 -12.29 14.21 3.42
C THR A 140 -13.53 13.54 2.87
N ASP A 141 -14.67 13.76 3.51
CA ASP A 141 -15.96 13.59 2.87
C ASP A 141 -16.30 14.82 1.98
N ASN A 142 -17.47 14.83 1.35
CA ASN A 142 -17.91 15.92 0.49
C ASN A 142 -18.62 17.07 1.24
N THR A 143 -18.45 17.16 2.57
CA THR A 143 -19.04 18.26 3.35
C THR A 143 -18.17 19.51 3.23
N GLY A 144 -18.77 20.62 2.79
CA GLY A 144 -18.05 21.87 2.58
C GLY A 144 -17.73 22.13 1.11
N THR A 145 -16.72 22.96 0.85
CA THR A 145 -16.25 23.25 -0.51
C THR A 145 -15.07 22.37 -0.88
N ALA A 146 -14.95 22.01 -2.16
CA ALA A 146 -13.82 21.20 -2.65
C ALA A 146 -12.47 21.85 -2.31
N GLU A 147 -12.35 23.17 -2.44
CA GLU A 147 -11.11 23.90 -2.11
C GLU A 147 -10.77 23.82 -0.61
N TYR A 148 -11.80 23.89 0.26
CA TYR A 148 -11.61 23.72 1.70
C TYR A 148 -11.15 22.29 2.03
N ASN A 149 -11.80 21.29 1.44
CA ASN A 149 -11.51 19.88 1.64
C ASN A 149 -10.10 19.50 1.15
N GLU A 150 -9.66 20.03 0.01
CA GLU A 150 -8.29 19.88 -0.47
C GLU A 150 -7.28 20.41 0.54
N LYS A 151 -7.42 21.68 0.98
CA LYS A 151 -6.53 22.28 1.98
C LYS A 151 -6.53 21.57 3.32
N LEU A 152 -7.69 21.08 3.78
CA LEU A 152 -7.79 20.35 5.04
C LEU A 152 -7.09 19.00 4.96
N SER A 153 -7.27 18.27 3.87
CA SER A 153 -6.63 16.98 3.65
C SER A 153 -5.11 17.11 3.52
N ASP A 154 -4.61 18.14 2.82
CA ASP A 154 -3.18 18.46 2.76
C ASP A 154 -2.58 18.71 4.13
N LYS A 155 -3.21 19.57 4.94
CA LYS A 155 -2.73 19.86 6.30
C LYS A 155 -2.71 18.64 7.20
N ARG A 156 -3.69 17.74 7.05
CA ARG A 156 -3.76 16.49 7.82
C ARG A 156 -2.65 15.51 7.41
N ALA A 157 -2.40 15.37 6.11
CA ALA A 157 -1.31 14.56 5.61
C ALA A 157 0.06 15.10 6.04
N ASP A 158 0.27 16.42 5.91
CA ASP A 158 1.50 17.09 6.35
C ASP A 158 1.72 16.97 7.87
N ALA A 159 0.67 17.08 8.70
CA ALA A 159 0.79 16.92 10.14
C ALA A 159 1.31 15.52 10.52
N VAL A 160 0.78 14.45 9.88
CA VAL A 160 1.27 13.08 10.09
C VAL A 160 2.71 12.94 9.58
N ARG A 161 3.02 13.39 8.34
CA ARG A 161 4.37 13.35 7.78
C ARG A 161 5.38 14.08 8.67
N THR A 162 5.05 15.28 9.10
CA THR A 162 5.91 16.10 9.96
C THR A 162 6.17 15.41 11.27
N TYR A 163 5.16 14.78 11.90
CA TYR A 163 5.33 14.03 13.13
C TYR A 163 6.25 12.81 12.95
N LEU A 164 6.13 12.07 11.84
CA LEU A 164 7.02 10.96 11.51
C LEU A 164 8.48 11.43 11.33
N VAL A 165 8.70 12.62 10.76
CA VAL A 165 10.06 13.24 10.67
C VAL A 165 10.60 13.53 12.07
N THR A 166 9.79 14.04 13.01
CA THR A 166 10.24 14.29 14.40
C THR A 166 10.63 13.00 15.12
N ASN A 167 10.11 11.84 14.67
CA ASN A 167 10.45 10.51 15.16
C ASN A 167 11.59 9.84 14.36
N ASN A 168 12.49 10.64 13.78
CA ASN A 168 13.71 10.24 13.10
C ASN A 168 13.51 9.46 11.78
N ILE A 169 12.32 9.46 11.18
CA ILE A 169 12.17 8.95 9.81
C ILE A 169 12.76 9.98 8.85
N LYS A 170 13.67 9.54 7.99
CA LYS A 170 14.35 10.40 7.00
C LYS A 170 13.31 11.08 6.10
N SER A 171 13.31 12.41 6.03
CA SER A 171 12.35 13.18 5.22
C SER A 171 12.37 12.77 3.74
N ALA A 172 13.51 12.32 3.21
CA ALA A 172 13.62 11.83 1.84
C ALA A 172 12.80 10.57 1.54
N ARG A 173 12.38 9.81 2.57
CA ARG A 173 11.50 8.65 2.46
C ARG A 173 10.02 9.02 2.49
N LEU A 174 9.69 10.24 2.89
CA LEU A 174 8.32 10.68 3.20
C LEU A 174 7.81 11.66 2.14
N SER A 175 6.58 11.46 1.70
CA SER A 175 5.80 12.43 0.94
C SER A 175 4.37 12.46 1.46
N ASP A 176 3.69 13.58 1.28
CA ASP A 176 2.30 13.80 1.65
C ASP A 176 1.50 14.36 0.48
N ILE A 177 0.23 14.00 0.41
CA ILE A 177 -0.70 14.45 -0.64
C ILE A 177 -2.10 14.56 -0.02
N GLY A 178 -2.76 15.70 -0.19
CA GLY A 178 -4.20 15.85 0.07
C GLY A 178 -5.01 15.55 -1.19
N TYR A 179 -6.00 14.72 -1.05
CA TYR A 179 -6.94 14.39 -2.13
C TYR A 179 -8.31 15.03 -1.94
N GLY A 180 -8.53 15.74 -0.81
CA GLY A 180 -9.84 16.27 -0.49
C GLY A 180 -10.92 15.21 -0.57
N GLU A 181 -12.02 15.52 -1.22
CA GLU A 181 -13.18 14.64 -1.44
C GLU A 181 -13.09 13.80 -2.73
N THR A 182 -11.97 13.86 -3.49
CA THR A 182 -11.90 13.33 -4.86
C THR A 182 -11.64 11.84 -4.95
N ASP A 183 -11.42 11.16 -3.83
CA ASP A 183 -11.12 9.72 -3.77
C ASP A 183 -11.97 9.02 -2.68
N PRO A 184 -13.31 9.00 -2.82
CA PRO A 184 -14.19 8.37 -1.84
C PRO A 184 -14.11 6.85 -1.93
N ILE A 185 -14.07 6.17 -0.78
CA ILE A 185 -14.14 4.69 -0.68
C ILE A 185 -15.54 4.20 -0.28
N ALA A 186 -16.44 5.12 0.05
CA ALA A 186 -17.82 4.84 0.39
C ALA A 186 -18.76 5.96 -0.12
N THR A 187 -20.07 5.73 -0.10
CA THR A 187 -21.03 6.76 -0.47
C THR A 187 -20.99 7.94 0.50
N ASN A 188 -21.05 9.17 -0.03
CA ASN A 188 -21.17 10.37 0.79
C ASN A 188 -22.61 10.68 1.23
N GLU A 189 -23.60 9.90 0.79
CA GLU A 189 -25.02 10.11 1.12
C GLU A 189 -25.33 9.75 2.59
N THR A 190 -24.64 8.77 3.16
CA THR A 190 -24.84 8.31 4.53
C THR A 190 -23.78 8.87 5.49
N ALA A 191 -24.12 9.01 6.77
CA ALA A 191 -23.17 9.43 7.81
C ALA A 191 -22.01 8.42 7.96
N ASP A 192 -22.31 7.13 7.90
CA ASP A 192 -21.32 6.05 7.99
C ASP A 192 -20.36 6.08 6.80
N GLY A 193 -20.88 6.25 5.58
CA GLY A 193 -20.06 6.36 4.39
C GLY A 193 -19.14 7.60 4.41
N ARG A 194 -19.66 8.75 4.86
CA ARG A 194 -18.82 9.94 5.05
C ARG A 194 -17.74 9.72 6.11
N SER A 195 -18.04 8.98 7.18
CA SER A 195 -17.03 8.63 8.19
C SER A 195 -15.88 7.84 7.60
N LEU A 196 -16.16 6.87 6.73
CA LEU A 196 -15.14 6.09 6.01
C LEU A 196 -14.31 6.94 5.04
N ASN A 197 -14.93 7.96 4.43
CA ASN A 197 -14.23 8.86 3.51
C ASN A 197 -13.28 9.82 4.24
N ARG A 198 -13.60 10.23 5.48
CA ARG A 198 -12.70 11.02 6.34
C ARG A 198 -11.61 10.14 6.93
N ARG A 199 -10.51 9.98 6.20
CA ARG A 199 -9.41 9.09 6.56
C ARG A 199 -8.04 9.67 6.21
N VAL A 200 -7.02 9.09 6.82
CA VAL A 200 -5.63 9.22 6.37
C VAL A 200 -5.09 7.83 6.06
N GLU A 201 -4.49 7.70 4.90
CA GLU A 201 -3.85 6.47 4.45
C GLU A 201 -2.32 6.65 4.48
N ILE A 202 -1.61 5.64 4.98
CA ILE A 202 -0.15 5.57 4.88
C ILE A 202 0.17 4.39 3.96
N VAL A 203 0.78 4.71 2.83
CA VAL A 203 1.25 3.75 1.84
C VAL A 203 2.74 3.51 2.05
N ILE A 204 3.14 2.25 2.18
CA ILE A 204 4.55 1.83 2.30
C ILE A 204 4.87 0.96 1.09
N ILE A 205 5.92 1.32 0.36
CA ILE A 205 6.41 0.60 -0.82
C ILE A 205 7.93 0.45 -0.75
N ALA A 206 8.47 -0.54 -1.44
CA ALA A 206 9.91 -0.73 -1.55
C ALA A 206 10.57 0.49 -2.21
N ASP A 207 11.65 0.98 -1.63
CA ASP A 207 12.47 2.00 -2.28
C ASP A 207 13.34 1.39 -3.41
N LYS A 208 14.01 2.25 -4.17
CA LYS A 208 14.88 1.79 -5.26
C LYS A 208 16.07 0.95 -4.81
N LYS A 209 16.49 1.08 -3.54
CA LYS A 209 17.60 0.31 -2.98
C LYS A 209 17.13 -1.12 -2.73
N LEU A 210 16.02 -1.30 -2.03
CA LEU A 210 15.41 -2.62 -1.80
C LEU A 210 15.06 -3.32 -3.12
N GLN A 211 14.47 -2.60 -4.09
CA GLN A 211 14.14 -3.14 -5.41
C GLN A 211 15.39 -3.71 -6.10
N ARG A 212 16.49 -2.94 -6.15
CA ARG A 212 17.74 -3.40 -6.77
C ARG A 212 18.42 -4.55 -6.01
N ALA A 213 18.34 -4.56 -4.68
CA ALA A 213 18.84 -5.66 -3.87
C ALA A 213 18.05 -6.95 -4.14
N ALA A 214 16.74 -6.86 -4.22
CA ALA A 214 15.85 -7.99 -4.55
C ALA A 214 16.12 -8.55 -5.97
N GLU A 215 16.34 -7.68 -6.96
CA GLU A 215 16.70 -8.09 -8.33
C GLU A 215 18.05 -8.85 -8.39
N LYS A 216 18.99 -8.52 -7.50
CA LYS A 216 20.31 -9.17 -7.42
C LYS A 216 20.32 -10.41 -6.52
N GLY A 217 19.28 -10.61 -5.71
CA GLY A 217 19.24 -11.66 -4.68
C GLY A 217 20.05 -11.33 -3.42
N ASP A 218 20.31 -10.04 -3.16
CA ASP A 218 21.15 -9.54 -2.07
C ASP A 218 20.30 -9.06 -0.85
N VAL A 219 19.00 -9.40 -0.78
CA VAL A 219 18.15 -9.03 0.37
C VAL A 219 18.38 -10.03 1.49
N GLU A 220 18.93 -9.57 2.61
CA GLU A 220 18.93 -10.34 3.86
C GLU A 220 17.52 -10.25 4.48
N ILE A 221 16.89 -11.40 4.63
CA ILE A 221 15.61 -11.55 5.33
C ILE A 221 15.97 -12.08 6.71
N ASP A 222 15.76 -11.28 7.76
CA ASP A 222 16.00 -11.70 9.15
C ASP A 222 15.10 -12.91 9.48
N GLY A 223 15.64 -14.11 9.44
CA GLY A 223 14.82 -15.29 9.77
C GLY A 223 15.37 -16.65 9.37
N GLU A 224 16.64 -16.78 8.91
CA GLU A 224 17.35 -18.07 8.85
C GLU A 224 18.53 -18.15 9.81
#